data_f6cd7f31876de1de087fb84e3826371c
#
_entry.id   f6cd7f31876de1de087fb84e3826371c
#
_cell.length_a   1.000
_cell.length_b   1.000
_cell.length_c   1.000
_cell.angle_alpha   90.00
_cell.angle_beta   90.00
_cell.angle_gamma   90.00
#
_symmetry.space_group_name_H-M   'P 1'
#
loop_
_entity.id
_entity.type
_entity.pdbx_description
1 polymer ?
#
loop_
_entity_poly.entity_id
_entity_poly.type
_entity_poly.pdbx_seq_one_letter_code
_entity_poly.pdbx_strand_id
1 'polypeptide(L)'
;MRMTSAGSHRIESVMQWFEDGMEEGENGILVYPNMQTFREIYMQYAKDQLVAREEQKENEDNDDYRDNNNRHKEQLLMPRIILIATFYDTVNAVKHNLSAVGVDVQSHIDDGSLLIVDAYDGYYPNINGMKKLVASLSDRARKEGRIGVSVISNMGFFFLYDGDGDASELISYETSLPSKTDGGNVRGLSCYHTRDYENLDDSQKKELDTQGQKKSLEVTESAAYVAFDA
;
A
#
# COMPACT_ATOMS: atom_id res chain seq x y z
N MET A 1 2.78 21.09 10.03
CA MET A 1 1.31 21.21 10.18
C MET A 1 0.90 20.30 11.32
N ARG A 2 0.29 20.78 12.42
CA ARG A 2 -0.12 19.89 13.51
C ARG A 2 -1.42 19.18 13.08
N MET A 3 -1.37 17.86 12.95
CA MET A 3 -2.59 17.04 12.76
C MET A 3 -3.52 17.25 13.95
N THR A 4 -4.80 17.43 13.69
CA THR A 4 -5.81 17.46 14.74
C THR A 4 -5.99 16.04 15.28
N SER A 5 -6.23 15.85 16.58
CA SER A 5 -6.31 14.53 17.22
C SER A 5 -7.27 13.52 16.55
N ALA A 6 -8.37 14.01 15.99
CA ALA A 6 -9.32 13.16 15.26
C ALA A 6 -8.77 12.60 13.93
N GLY A 7 -7.92 13.38 13.23
CA GLY A 7 -7.28 12.92 12.00
C GLY A 7 -6.23 11.84 12.25
N SER A 8 -5.47 11.94 13.34
CA SER A 8 -4.47 10.95 13.74
C SER A 8 -5.08 9.58 13.98
N HIS A 9 -6.11 9.48 14.79
CA HIS A 9 -6.80 8.20 15.10
C HIS A 9 -7.37 7.52 13.86
N ARG A 10 -7.81 8.29 12.88
CA ARG A 10 -8.33 7.76 11.61
C ARG A 10 -7.26 7.06 10.80
N ILE A 11 -6.09 7.71 10.62
CA ILE A 11 -4.98 7.13 9.86
C ILE A 11 -4.39 5.93 10.60
N GLU A 12 -4.23 6.00 11.93
CA GLU A 12 -3.79 4.87 12.76
C GLU A 12 -4.70 3.64 12.56
N SER A 13 -6.03 3.83 12.50
CA SER A 13 -6.97 2.73 12.26
C SER A 13 -6.80 2.12 10.86
N VAL A 14 -6.54 2.94 9.83
CA VAL A 14 -6.24 2.43 8.48
C VAL A 14 -4.94 1.63 8.48
N MET A 15 -3.90 2.15 9.14
CA MET A 15 -2.61 1.45 9.22
C MET A 15 -2.74 0.13 9.97
N GLN A 16 -3.39 0.12 11.11
CA GLN A 16 -3.64 -1.11 11.87
C GLN A 16 -4.43 -2.14 11.04
N TRP A 17 -5.46 -1.70 10.32
CA TRP A 17 -6.19 -2.59 9.43
C TRP A 17 -5.32 -3.15 8.30
N PHE A 18 -4.46 -2.34 7.69
CA PHE A 18 -3.58 -2.77 6.60
C PHE A 18 -2.45 -3.69 7.10
N GLU A 19 -1.91 -3.44 8.28
CA GLU A 19 -0.81 -4.23 8.84
C GLU A 19 -1.28 -5.50 9.55
N ASP A 20 -2.28 -5.40 10.40
CA ASP A 20 -2.74 -6.48 11.27
C ASP A 20 -3.99 -7.17 10.74
N GLY A 21 -4.84 -6.44 10.02
CA GLY A 21 -6.12 -6.92 9.51
C GLY A 21 -6.03 -7.68 8.19
N MET A 22 -4.93 -7.51 7.44
CA MET A 22 -4.71 -8.17 6.16
C MET A 22 -3.62 -9.23 6.26
N GLU A 23 -3.87 -10.40 5.69
CA GLU A 23 -2.89 -11.46 5.60
C GLU A 23 -1.99 -11.32 4.35
N GLU A 24 -0.89 -12.09 4.31
CA GLU A 24 -0.05 -12.18 3.13
C GLU A 24 -0.83 -12.74 1.94
N GLY A 25 -0.69 -12.12 0.77
CA GLY A 25 -1.45 -12.46 -0.44
C GLY A 25 -2.84 -11.83 -0.48
N GLU A 26 -3.23 -10.99 0.48
CA GLU A 26 -4.49 -10.26 0.44
C GLU A 26 -4.36 -8.90 -0.25
N ASN A 27 -5.45 -8.52 -0.93
CA ASN A 27 -5.64 -7.19 -1.49
C ASN A 27 -6.86 -6.55 -0.82
N GLY A 28 -6.72 -5.32 -0.38
CA GLY A 28 -7.79 -4.54 0.23
C GLY A 28 -8.23 -3.38 -0.66
N ILE A 29 -9.45 -2.94 -0.47
CA ILE A 29 -10.01 -1.73 -1.09
C ILE A 29 -10.08 -0.64 -0.03
N LEU A 30 -9.55 0.53 -0.35
CA LEU A 30 -9.63 1.71 0.49
C LEU A 30 -10.34 2.83 -0.26
N VAL A 31 -11.48 3.28 0.25
CA VAL A 31 -12.17 4.46 -0.28
C VAL A 31 -11.81 5.67 0.59
N TYR A 32 -11.27 6.73 -0.01
CA TYR A 32 -10.79 7.91 0.70
C TYR A 32 -11.45 9.22 0.20
N PRO A 33 -11.74 10.20 1.09
CA PRO A 33 -12.57 11.36 0.75
C PRO A 33 -11.83 12.46 -0.02
N ASN A 34 -10.51 12.55 0.13
CA ASN A 34 -9.70 13.60 -0.49
C ASN A 34 -8.22 13.23 -0.55
N MET A 35 -7.47 13.89 -1.41
CA MET A 35 -6.04 13.62 -1.63
C MET A 35 -5.17 13.81 -0.40
N GLN A 36 -5.56 14.67 0.54
CA GLN A 36 -4.82 14.84 1.80
C GLN A 36 -4.85 13.54 2.62
N THR A 37 -6.00 12.87 2.70
CA THR A 37 -6.14 11.57 3.37
C THR A 37 -5.27 10.50 2.70
N PHE A 38 -5.27 10.42 1.37
CA PHE A 38 -4.41 9.47 0.66
C PHE A 38 -2.92 9.72 0.93
N ARG A 39 -2.50 11.00 0.94
CA ARG A 39 -1.12 11.38 1.27
C ARG A 39 -0.73 10.97 2.69
N GLU A 40 -1.59 11.23 3.67
CA GLU A 40 -1.39 10.85 5.06
C GLU A 40 -1.21 9.33 5.20
N ILE A 41 -2.00 8.53 4.47
CA ILE A 41 -1.92 7.07 4.48
C ILE A 41 -0.57 6.58 3.98
N TYR A 42 -0.17 6.95 2.75
CA TYR A 42 1.10 6.43 2.23
C TYR A 42 2.33 7.00 2.97
N MET A 43 2.26 8.24 3.46
CA MET A 43 3.33 8.83 4.27
C MET A 43 3.50 8.11 5.60
N GLN A 44 2.40 7.86 6.31
CA GLN A 44 2.46 7.17 7.60
C GLN A 44 2.96 5.74 7.40
N TYR A 45 2.41 5.01 6.43
CA TYR A 45 2.83 3.66 6.13
C TYR A 45 4.34 3.57 5.80
N ALA A 46 4.81 4.40 4.88
CA ALA A 46 6.22 4.40 4.51
C ALA A 46 7.13 4.77 5.69
N LYS A 47 6.73 5.75 6.50
CA LYS A 47 7.46 6.13 7.72
C LYS A 47 7.58 4.96 8.69
N ASP A 48 6.47 4.29 9.01
CA ASP A 48 6.45 3.17 9.96
C ASP A 48 7.28 1.98 9.46
N GLN A 49 7.26 1.71 8.16
CA GLN A 49 8.00 0.60 7.57
C GLN A 49 9.49 0.88 7.32
N LEU A 50 9.89 2.11 7.04
CA LEU A 50 11.25 2.47 6.64
C LEU A 50 12.04 3.14 7.76
N VAL A 51 11.45 4.10 8.49
CA VAL A 51 12.17 4.89 9.52
C VAL A 51 12.18 4.17 10.88
N ALA A 52 11.04 3.69 11.37
CA ALA A 52 10.96 3.06 12.69
C ALA A 52 11.87 1.82 12.83
N ARG A 53 12.15 1.14 11.72
CA ARG A 53 13.06 -0.02 11.70
C ARG A 53 14.53 0.33 11.63
N GLU A 54 14.88 1.48 11.09
CA GLU A 54 16.26 2.00 11.14
C GLU A 54 16.63 2.35 12.59
N GLU A 55 15.74 3.01 13.33
CA GLU A 55 15.91 3.31 14.75
C GLU A 55 16.04 2.05 15.61
N GLN A 56 15.37 0.95 15.27
CA GLN A 56 15.52 -0.33 15.95
C GLN A 56 16.88 -0.96 15.72
N LYS A 57 17.43 -0.92 14.50
CA LYS A 57 18.78 -1.44 14.19
C LYS A 57 19.86 -0.66 14.93
N GLU A 58 19.78 0.67 14.94
CA GLU A 58 20.78 1.50 15.64
C GLU A 58 20.78 1.25 17.16
N ASN A 59 19.62 0.96 17.75
CA ASN A 59 19.52 0.62 19.17
C ASN A 59 20.07 -0.77 19.49
N GLU A 60 19.94 -1.76 18.59
CA GLU A 60 20.47 -3.11 18.78
C GLU A 60 22.01 -3.15 18.63
N ASP A 61 22.58 -2.41 17.70
CA ASP A 61 24.03 -2.29 17.52
C ASP A 61 24.74 -1.63 18.72
N ASN A 62 24.01 -0.81 19.48
CA ASN A 62 24.53 -0.18 20.70
C ASN A 62 24.44 -1.03 21.98
N ASP A 63 23.70 -2.15 21.95
CA ASP A 63 23.46 -3.03 23.12
C ASP A 63 24.44 -4.23 23.18
N ASP A 64 25.66 -4.09 22.65
CA ASP A 64 26.70 -5.13 22.53
C ASP A 64 27.25 -5.65 23.89
N TYR A 65 26.54 -5.42 25.00
CA TYR A 65 26.94 -5.81 26.37
C TYR A 65 25.94 -6.76 27.06
N ARG A 66 25.12 -7.54 26.35
CA ARG A 66 24.24 -8.54 26.96
C ARG A 66 24.49 -9.97 26.48
N ASP A 67 25.07 -10.69 27.42
CA ASP A 67 24.99 -12.14 27.73
C ASP A 67 24.80 -13.15 26.58
N ASN A 68 25.88 -13.91 26.35
CA ASN A 68 26.12 -14.88 25.27
C ASN A 68 25.24 -16.14 25.30
N ASN A 69 24.17 -16.25 26.10
CA ASN A 69 23.49 -17.53 26.35
C ASN A 69 22.05 -17.68 25.83
N ASN A 70 21.50 -16.73 25.10
CA ASN A 70 20.14 -16.87 24.56
C ASN A 70 19.99 -16.30 23.15
N ARG A 71 20.93 -16.61 22.26
CA ARG A 71 20.80 -16.33 20.83
C ARG A 71 19.89 -17.36 20.15
N HIS A 72 18.60 -17.35 20.44
CA HIS A 72 17.66 -17.52 19.35
C HIS A 72 17.76 -16.21 18.56
N LYS A 73 18.59 -16.21 17.51
CA LYS A 73 18.53 -15.19 16.48
C LYS A 73 17.09 -15.21 15.97
N GLU A 74 16.24 -14.35 16.48
CA GLU A 74 15.14 -13.81 15.69
C GLU A 74 15.82 -13.25 14.46
N GLN A 75 15.70 -13.96 13.37
CA GLN A 75 16.21 -13.54 12.09
C GLN A 75 15.36 -12.33 11.74
N LEU A 76 15.86 -11.12 12.05
CA LEU A 76 15.20 -9.87 11.70
C LEU A 76 14.97 -9.93 10.19
N LEU A 77 13.72 -10.25 9.82
CA LEU A 77 13.32 -10.26 8.43
C LEU A 77 13.50 -8.82 7.90
N MET A 78 14.19 -8.68 6.79
CA MET A 78 14.35 -7.39 6.17
C MET A 78 12.97 -6.77 5.86
N PRO A 79 12.83 -5.43 5.95
CA PRO A 79 11.55 -4.78 5.72
C PRO A 79 10.97 -5.11 4.33
N ARG A 80 9.69 -4.87 4.18
CA ARG A 80 9.00 -5.04 2.90
C ARG A 80 9.54 -4.08 1.86
N ILE A 81 9.44 -4.43 0.59
CA ILE A 81 9.55 -3.48 -0.50
C ILE A 81 8.23 -2.73 -0.58
N ILE A 82 8.28 -1.41 -0.61
CA ILE A 82 7.09 -0.55 -0.75
C ILE A 82 7.00 -0.07 -2.19
N LEU A 83 5.90 -0.35 -2.83
CA LEU A 83 5.53 0.19 -4.14
C LEU A 83 4.37 1.17 -3.98
N ILE A 84 4.58 2.43 -4.34
CA ILE A 84 3.54 3.46 -4.40
C ILE A 84 3.27 3.77 -5.87
N ALA A 85 2.09 3.41 -6.35
CA ALA A 85 1.60 3.80 -7.67
C ALA A 85 0.68 5.01 -7.51
N THR A 86 1.16 6.18 -7.92
CA THR A 86 0.44 7.45 -7.79
C THR A 86 -0.21 7.86 -9.10
N PHE A 87 -1.37 8.51 -9.03
CA PHE A 87 -2.07 9.04 -10.19
C PHE A 87 -2.39 10.53 -10.07
N TYR A 88 -3.05 10.95 -9.00
CA TYR A 88 -3.39 12.37 -8.78
C TYR A 88 -2.21 13.21 -8.27
N ASP A 89 -1.19 12.58 -7.71
CA ASP A 89 0.08 13.23 -7.37
C ASP A 89 1.15 12.84 -8.39
N THR A 90 2.10 13.72 -8.63
CA THR A 90 3.30 13.37 -9.40
C THR A 90 4.27 12.56 -8.54
N VAL A 91 5.10 11.75 -9.17
CA VAL A 91 6.21 11.01 -8.49
C VAL A 91 7.06 11.95 -7.62
N ASN A 92 7.36 13.15 -8.12
CA ASN A 92 8.14 14.14 -7.36
C ASN A 92 7.38 14.69 -6.15
N ALA A 93 6.06 14.88 -6.25
CA ALA A 93 5.24 15.27 -5.10
C ALA A 93 5.24 14.19 -4.02
N VAL A 94 5.11 12.92 -4.39
CA VAL A 94 5.21 11.79 -3.45
C VAL A 94 6.57 11.76 -2.78
N LYS A 95 7.67 11.89 -3.53
CA LYS A 95 9.03 11.96 -2.95
C LYS A 95 9.16 13.10 -1.94
N HIS A 96 8.66 14.29 -2.29
CA HIS A 96 8.70 15.44 -1.39
C HIS A 96 7.91 15.19 -0.11
N ASN A 97 6.70 14.64 -0.22
CA ASN A 97 5.85 14.34 0.93
C ASN A 97 6.48 13.31 1.87
N LEU A 98 7.10 12.26 1.33
CA LEU A 98 7.82 11.25 2.13
C LEU A 98 9.03 11.85 2.84
N SER A 99 9.81 12.68 2.15
CA SER A 99 10.94 13.37 2.78
C SER A 99 10.49 14.31 3.90
N ALA A 100 9.32 14.95 3.77
CA ALA A 100 8.76 15.85 4.79
C ALA A 100 8.39 15.13 6.10
N VAL A 101 8.21 13.81 6.09
CA VAL A 101 7.94 12.99 7.29
C VAL A 101 9.16 12.21 7.78
N GLY A 102 10.34 12.49 7.23
CA GLY A 102 11.63 11.98 7.70
C GLY A 102 12.12 10.71 6.97
N VAL A 103 11.49 10.29 5.87
CA VAL A 103 11.98 9.18 5.06
C VAL A 103 13.16 9.64 4.20
N ASP A 104 14.30 8.95 4.25
CA ASP A 104 15.41 9.15 3.29
C ASP A 104 15.06 8.47 1.96
N VAL A 105 14.23 9.19 1.18
CA VAL A 105 13.65 8.68 -0.08
C VAL A 105 14.72 8.21 -1.05
N GLN A 106 15.86 8.94 -1.15
CA GLN A 106 16.88 8.57 -2.12
C GLN A 106 17.59 7.28 -1.72
N SER A 107 17.96 7.14 -0.45
CA SER A 107 18.56 5.91 0.07
C SER A 107 17.67 4.70 -0.16
N HIS A 108 16.38 4.82 0.13
CA HIS A 108 15.41 3.73 -0.06
C HIS A 108 15.10 3.41 -1.52
N ILE A 109 15.22 4.38 -2.43
CA ILE A 109 15.14 4.10 -3.87
C ILE A 109 16.41 3.37 -4.35
N ASP A 110 17.59 3.80 -3.91
CA ASP A 110 18.87 3.24 -4.33
C ASP A 110 19.06 1.80 -3.83
N ASP A 111 18.61 1.48 -2.61
CA ASP A 111 18.61 0.12 -2.08
C ASP A 111 17.42 -0.72 -2.53
N GLY A 112 16.45 -0.07 -3.20
CA GLY A 112 15.26 -0.67 -3.77
C GLY A 112 14.21 -1.10 -2.76
N SER A 113 14.25 -0.61 -1.52
CA SER A 113 13.17 -0.83 -0.53
C SER A 113 11.93 0.04 -0.81
N LEU A 114 12.10 1.12 -1.60
CA LEU A 114 11.02 2.00 -2.04
C LEU A 114 11.00 2.13 -3.56
N LEU A 115 9.84 1.97 -4.16
CA LEU A 115 9.59 2.27 -5.57
C LEU A 115 8.36 3.17 -5.69
N ILE A 116 8.49 4.28 -6.43
CA ILE A 116 7.40 5.20 -6.70
C ILE A 116 7.22 5.26 -8.21
N VAL A 117 6.03 4.94 -8.70
CA VAL A 117 5.72 4.91 -10.12
C VAL A 117 4.48 5.78 -10.41
N ASP A 118 4.46 6.37 -11.59
CA ASP A 118 3.24 6.94 -12.12
C ASP A 118 2.30 5.80 -12.51
N ALA A 119 1.07 5.82 -12.01
CA ALA A 119 0.10 4.77 -12.31
C ALA A 119 -0.23 4.71 -13.80
N TYR A 120 -0.24 5.86 -14.50
CA TYR A 120 -0.41 5.89 -15.94
C TYR A 120 0.67 5.08 -16.66
N ASP A 121 1.93 5.32 -16.36
CA ASP A 121 3.04 4.61 -16.96
C ASP A 121 3.09 3.13 -16.53
N GLY A 122 2.65 2.84 -15.31
CA GLY A 122 2.62 1.49 -14.75
C GLY A 122 1.52 0.58 -15.32
N TYR A 123 0.36 1.15 -15.61
CA TYR A 123 -0.81 0.40 -16.09
C TYR A 123 -1.03 0.52 -17.61
N TYR A 124 -0.65 1.66 -18.21
CA TYR A 124 -0.83 1.90 -19.63
C TYR A 124 0.46 1.57 -20.43
N PRO A 125 0.39 1.06 -21.67
CA PRO A 125 -0.81 0.64 -22.39
C PRO A 125 -1.29 -0.77 -22.03
N ASN A 126 -0.71 -1.39 -21.03
CA ASN A 126 -0.98 -2.78 -20.72
C ASN A 126 -1.03 -3.01 -19.21
N ILE A 127 -2.22 -3.25 -18.71
CA ILE A 127 -2.53 -3.61 -17.32
C ILE A 127 -1.62 -4.73 -16.76
N ASN A 128 -1.11 -5.60 -17.63
CA ASN A 128 -0.15 -6.64 -17.26
C ASN A 128 1.23 -6.10 -16.87
N GLY A 129 1.53 -4.83 -17.18
CA GLY A 129 2.80 -4.18 -16.80
C GLY A 129 2.96 -4.12 -15.29
N MET A 130 1.95 -3.62 -14.58
CA MET A 130 1.95 -3.54 -13.12
C MET A 130 2.01 -4.93 -12.48
N LYS A 131 1.26 -5.91 -13.00
CA LYS A 131 1.32 -7.30 -12.51
C LYS A 131 2.72 -7.90 -12.61
N LYS A 132 3.40 -7.69 -13.76
CA LYS A 132 4.78 -8.15 -13.96
C LYS A 132 5.75 -7.43 -13.01
N LEU A 133 5.56 -6.13 -12.80
CA LEU A 133 6.37 -5.36 -11.85
C LEU A 133 6.22 -5.93 -10.44
N VAL A 134 4.99 -6.10 -9.95
CA VAL A 134 4.71 -6.66 -8.62
C VAL A 134 5.28 -8.07 -8.47
N ALA A 135 5.11 -8.93 -9.48
CA ALA A 135 5.70 -10.28 -9.49
C ALA A 135 7.24 -10.22 -9.39
N SER A 136 7.88 -9.35 -10.15
CA SER A 136 9.34 -9.14 -10.11
C SER A 136 9.82 -8.66 -8.74
N LEU A 137 9.08 -7.73 -8.11
CA LEU A 137 9.38 -7.24 -6.77
C LEU A 137 9.18 -8.34 -5.71
N SER A 138 8.15 -9.16 -5.83
CA SER A 138 7.91 -10.33 -4.96
C SER A 138 9.05 -11.33 -5.03
N ASP A 139 9.52 -11.67 -6.25
CA ASP A 139 10.67 -12.55 -6.44
C ASP A 139 11.96 -11.95 -5.87
N ARG A 140 12.16 -10.63 -6.03
CA ARG A 140 13.29 -9.92 -5.44
C ARG A 140 13.23 -9.96 -3.91
N ALA A 141 12.09 -9.62 -3.32
CA ALA A 141 11.89 -9.67 -1.88
C ALA A 141 12.24 -11.04 -1.30
N ARG A 142 11.80 -12.12 -1.97
CA ARG A 142 12.11 -13.49 -1.56
C ARG A 142 13.61 -13.80 -1.64
N LYS A 143 14.28 -13.36 -2.69
CA LYS A 143 15.74 -13.56 -2.87
C LYS A 143 16.57 -12.79 -1.85
N GLU A 144 16.12 -11.61 -1.45
CA GLU A 144 16.78 -10.74 -0.48
C GLU A 144 16.42 -11.08 0.98
N GLY A 145 15.54 -12.06 1.22
CA GLY A 145 15.07 -12.41 2.58
C GLY A 145 14.18 -11.35 3.22
N ARG A 146 13.50 -10.54 2.41
CA ARG A 146 12.53 -9.55 2.88
C ARG A 146 11.20 -10.22 3.21
N ILE A 147 10.41 -9.60 4.11
CA ILE A 147 9.06 -10.07 4.47
C ILE A 147 8.17 -10.17 3.23
N GLY A 148 8.26 -9.22 2.30
CA GLY A 148 7.45 -9.21 1.09
C GLY A 148 7.38 -7.86 0.40
N VAL A 149 6.27 -7.63 -0.29
CA VAL A 149 5.97 -6.38 -1.02
C VAL A 149 4.66 -5.80 -0.50
N SER A 150 4.64 -4.51 -0.27
CA SER A 150 3.42 -3.73 -0.03
C SER A 150 3.16 -2.81 -1.19
N VAL A 151 1.98 -2.90 -1.77
CA VAL A 151 1.56 -2.10 -2.92
C VAL A 151 0.46 -1.15 -2.47
N ILE A 152 0.67 0.15 -2.62
CA ILE A 152 -0.36 1.19 -2.39
C ILE A 152 -0.61 1.86 -3.74
N SER A 153 -1.77 1.60 -4.33
CA SER A 153 -2.11 2.06 -5.67
C SER A 153 -3.27 3.02 -5.67
N ASN A 154 -3.09 4.18 -6.30
CA ASN A 154 -4.20 5.08 -6.61
C ASN A 154 -4.89 4.59 -7.88
N MET A 155 -6.19 4.28 -7.79
CA MET A 155 -6.97 3.67 -8.87
C MET A 155 -7.68 4.69 -9.76
N GLY A 156 -7.50 5.98 -9.54
CA GLY A 156 -8.13 7.07 -10.32
C GLY A 156 -7.86 7.01 -11.82
N PHE A 157 -6.75 6.40 -12.22
CA PHE A 157 -6.40 6.17 -13.61
C PHE A 157 -7.51 5.49 -14.42
N PHE A 158 -8.16 4.47 -13.88
CA PHE A 158 -9.19 3.70 -14.58
C PHE A 158 -10.44 4.53 -14.90
N PHE A 159 -10.71 5.59 -14.15
CA PHE A 159 -11.89 6.44 -14.32
C PHE A 159 -11.71 7.58 -15.32
N LEU A 160 -10.46 7.88 -15.75
CA LEU A 160 -10.21 8.93 -16.73
C LEU A 160 -10.25 8.44 -18.18
N TYR A 161 -9.99 7.17 -18.40
CA TYR A 161 -9.82 6.62 -19.75
C TYR A 161 -11.02 5.82 -20.25
N ASP A 162 -11.86 5.32 -19.35
CA ASP A 162 -13.13 4.70 -19.71
C ASP A 162 -14.21 5.77 -19.93
N GLY A 163 -14.11 6.48 -21.05
CA GLY A 163 -15.01 7.59 -21.40
C GLY A 163 -16.50 7.22 -21.46
N ASP A 164 -16.85 5.94 -21.36
CA ASP A 164 -18.21 5.40 -21.38
C ASP A 164 -18.64 4.81 -20.02
N GLY A 165 -17.82 4.96 -18.95
CA GLY A 165 -18.14 4.42 -17.61
C GLY A 165 -18.09 2.91 -17.52
N ASP A 166 -17.41 2.26 -18.45
CA ASP A 166 -17.18 0.81 -18.40
C ASP A 166 -15.99 0.48 -17.49
N ALA A 167 -16.26 0.19 -16.23
CA ALA A 167 -15.26 -0.24 -15.26
C ALA A 167 -14.76 -1.68 -15.48
N SER A 168 -15.01 -2.30 -16.64
CA SER A 168 -14.67 -3.70 -16.91
C SER A 168 -13.17 -3.98 -16.83
N GLU A 169 -12.33 -3.05 -17.28
CA GLU A 169 -10.87 -3.18 -17.16
C GLU A 169 -10.42 -3.11 -15.70
N LEU A 170 -10.98 -2.19 -14.92
CA LEU A 170 -10.75 -2.08 -13.49
C LEU A 170 -11.12 -3.38 -12.77
N ILE A 171 -12.33 -3.86 -12.99
CA ILE A 171 -12.84 -5.10 -12.38
C ILE A 171 -11.97 -6.28 -12.80
N SER A 172 -11.66 -6.40 -14.10
CA SER A 172 -10.76 -7.43 -14.63
C SER A 172 -9.37 -7.37 -13.99
N TYR A 173 -8.83 -6.18 -13.76
CA TYR A 173 -7.57 -6.01 -13.05
C TYR A 173 -7.68 -6.48 -11.62
N GLU A 174 -8.63 -5.96 -10.86
CA GLU A 174 -8.81 -6.24 -9.45
C GLU A 174 -9.08 -7.72 -9.16
N THR A 175 -9.88 -8.36 -9.99
CA THR A 175 -10.19 -9.80 -9.87
C THR A 175 -9.03 -10.71 -10.26
N SER A 176 -8.07 -10.20 -11.02
CA SER A 176 -6.89 -10.93 -11.49
C SER A 176 -5.65 -10.73 -10.61
N LEU A 177 -5.75 -9.94 -9.53
CA LEU A 177 -4.64 -9.80 -8.58
C LEU A 177 -4.37 -11.15 -7.89
N PRO A 178 -3.08 -11.44 -7.57
CA PRO A 178 -2.73 -12.69 -6.91
C PRO A 178 -3.53 -12.89 -5.62
N SER A 179 -4.06 -14.09 -5.44
CA SER A 179 -4.72 -14.50 -4.20
C SER A 179 -3.72 -15.21 -3.28
N LYS A 180 -4.15 -15.48 -2.02
CA LYS A 180 -3.37 -16.28 -1.04
C LYS A 180 -2.87 -17.61 -1.60
N THR A 181 -3.59 -18.20 -2.54
CA THR A 181 -3.28 -19.52 -3.13
C THR A 181 -1.99 -19.53 -3.95
N ASP A 182 -1.53 -18.37 -4.39
CA ASP A 182 -0.32 -18.26 -5.25
C ASP A 182 0.99 -18.18 -4.42
N GLY A 183 0.92 -18.35 -3.10
CA GLY A 183 2.08 -18.31 -2.19
C GLY A 183 2.75 -16.93 -2.15
N GLY A 184 1.97 -15.89 -2.46
CA GLY A 184 2.47 -14.52 -2.59
C GLY A 184 2.74 -13.87 -1.24
N ASN A 185 3.90 -13.24 -1.13
CA ASN A 185 4.29 -12.36 -0.04
C ASN A 185 3.95 -10.88 -0.39
N VAL A 186 2.81 -10.66 -1.04
CA VAL A 186 2.35 -9.33 -1.49
C VAL A 186 1.11 -8.95 -0.71
N ARG A 187 1.06 -7.73 -0.19
CA ARG A 187 -0.16 -7.07 0.29
C ARG A 187 -0.46 -5.89 -0.62
N GLY A 188 -1.67 -5.84 -1.14
CA GLY A 188 -2.12 -4.77 -2.02
C GLY A 188 -3.18 -3.89 -1.35
N LEU A 189 -3.11 -2.59 -1.57
CA LEU A 189 -4.11 -1.62 -1.17
C LEU A 189 -4.52 -0.79 -2.39
N SER A 190 -5.68 -1.11 -2.95
CA SER A 190 -6.29 -0.36 -4.05
C SER A 190 -7.07 0.82 -3.49
N CYS A 191 -6.57 2.04 -3.74
CA CYS A 191 -7.09 3.26 -3.14
C CYS A 191 -7.95 4.03 -4.14
N TYR A 192 -9.22 4.22 -3.79
CA TYR A 192 -10.22 4.91 -4.60
C TYR A 192 -10.58 6.25 -3.97
N HIS A 193 -10.53 7.31 -4.75
CA HIS A 193 -11.17 8.55 -4.33
C HIS A 193 -12.69 8.35 -4.29
N THR A 194 -13.37 8.83 -3.25
CA THR A 194 -14.82 8.66 -3.06
C THR A 194 -15.60 8.98 -4.32
N ARG A 195 -15.29 10.12 -4.98
CA ARG A 195 -15.94 10.53 -6.22
C ARG A 195 -15.82 9.47 -7.33
N ASP A 196 -14.65 8.83 -7.45
CA ASP A 196 -14.42 7.83 -8.50
C ASP A 196 -15.14 6.53 -8.17
N TYR A 197 -15.10 6.11 -6.90
CA TYR A 197 -15.81 4.93 -6.41
C TYR A 197 -17.33 5.07 -6.53
N GLU A 198 -17.88 6.27 -6.30
CA GLU A 198 -19.30 6.56 -6.46
C GLU A 198 -19.78 6.48 -7.92
N ASN A 199 -18.89 6.61 -8.91
CA ASN A 199 -19.22 6.44 -10.33
C ASN A 199 -19.44 4.97 -10.71
N LEU A 200 -19.01 4.00 -9.89
CA LEU A 200 -19.32 2.59 -10.07
C LEU A 200 -20.80 2.33 -9.75
N ASP A 201 -21.46 1.50 -10.55
CA ASP A 201 -22.80 1.03 -10.23
C ASP A 201 -22.77 -0.05 -9.12
N ASP A 202 -23.95 -0.39 -8.58
CA ASP A 202 -24.07 -1.34 -7.48
C ASP A 202 -23.59 -2.76 -7.87
N SER A 203 -23.72 -3.15 -9.14
CA SER A 203 -23.22 -4.44 -9.64
C SER A 203 -21.71 -4.46 -9.68
N GLN A 204 -21.09 -3.38 -10.16
CA GLN A 204 -19.64 -3.21 -10.23
C GLN A 204 -19.01 -3.18 -8.84
N LYS A 205 -19.60 -2.43 -7.90
CA LYS A 205 -19.19 -2.41 -6.49
C LYS A 205 -19.25 -3.79 -5.87
N LYS A 206 -20.39 -4.47 -6.06
CA LYS A 206 -20.57 -5.84 -5.55
C LYS A 206 -19.57 -6.82 -6.17
N GLU A 207 -19.23 -6.67 -7.43
CA GLU A 207 -18.25 -7.51 -8.09
C GLU A 207 -16.85 -7.28 -7.53
N LEU A 208 -16.46 -6.04 -7.29
CA LEU A 208 -15.19 -5.71 -6.60
C LEU A 208 -15.12 -6.34 -5.20
N ASP A 209 -16.20 -6.25 -4.43
CA ASP A 209 -16.25 -6.77 -3.06
C ASP A 209 -16.28 -8.30 -3.00
N THR A 210 -17.00 -8.97 -3.92
CA THR A 210 -17.25 -10.42 -3.83
C THR A 210 -16.22 -11.29 -4.53
N GLN A 211 -15.66 -10.86 -5.66
CA GLN A 211 -14.75 -11.71 -6.45
C GLN A 211 -13.33 -11.77 -5.87
N GLY A 212 -12.94 -10.85 -5.03
CA GLY A 212 -11.58 -10.78 -4.49
C GLY A 212 -11.40 -11.33 -3.09
N GLN A 213 -12.45 -11.77 -2.38
CA GLN A 213 -12.39 -11.95 -0.91
C GLN A 213 -11.72 -10.73 -0.23
N LYS A 214 -11.99 -9.54 -0.80
CA LYS A 214 -11.32 -8.31 -0.43
C LYS A 214 -12.02 -7.70 0.77
N LYS A 215 -11.21 -7.30 1.72
CA LYS A 215 -11.69 -6.44 2.81
C LYS A 215 -11.75 -5.01 2.30
N SER A 216 -12.88 -4.34 2.46
CA SER A 216 -13.06 -2.94 2.10
C SER A 216 -13.03 -2.06 3.34
N LEU A 217 -12.37 -0.92 3.24
CA LEU A 217 -12.33 0.10 4.27
C LEU A 217 -12.73 1.44 3.66
N GLU A 218 -13.79 2.04 4.19
CA GLU A 218 -14.17 3.39 3.83
C GLU A 218 -13.70 4.39 4.89
N VAL A 219 -12.99 5.42 4.45
CA VAL A 219 -12.51 6.52 5.28
C VAL A 219 -13.35 7.75 4.99
N THR A 220 -14.08 8.21 5.97
CA THR A 220 -14.81 9.48 5.87
C THR A 220 -13.99 10.64 6.46
N GLU A 221 -14.45 11.89 6.33
CA GLU A 221 -13.77 13.04 6.95
C GLU A 221 -13.71 12.95 8.49
N SER A 222 -14.60 12.18 9.11
CA SER A 222 -14.72 12.08 10.58
C SER A 222 -14.31 10.73 11.16
N ALA A 223 -14.29 9.64 10.38
CA ALA A 223 -14.00 8.30 10.89
C ALA A 223 -13.48 7.34 9.78
N ALA A 224 -12.92 6.21 10.20
CA ALA A 224 -12.64 5.07 9.33
C ALA A 224 -13.62 3.94 9.68
N TYR A 225 -14.27 3.37 8.68
CA TYR A 225 -15.22 2.26 8.83
C TYR A 225 -14.73 1.07 8.03
N VAL A 226 -14.69 -0.09 8.66
CA VAL A 226 -14.52 -1.36 7.97
C VAL A 226 -15.90 -1.79 7.47
N ALA A 227 -16.08 -1.88 6.15
CA ALA A 227 -17.24 -2.53 5.58
C ALA A 227 -17.06 -4.04 5.82
N PHE A 228 -17.86 -4.61 6.70
CA PHE A 228 -17.88 -6.05 6.92
C PHE A 228 -18.66 -6.71 5.81
N ASP A 229 -18.13 -7.83 5.31
CA ASP A 229 -18.89 -8.76 4.49
C ASP A 229 -20.18 -9.14 5.21
N ALA A 230 -21.30 -8.97 4.50
CA ALA A 230 -22.61 -9.42 4.96
C ALA A 230 -22.90 -10.82 4.40
#